data_92a4ea7871939bedc6652ba5f8a5900e
#
_entry.id   92a4ea7871939bedc6652ba5f8a5900e
#
_cell.length_a   1.000
_cell.length_b   1.000
_cell.length_c   1.000
_cell.angle_alpha   90.00
_cell.angle_beta   90.00
_cell.angle_gamma   90.00
#
_symmetry.space_group_name_H-M   'P 1'
#
loop_
_entity.id
_entity.type
_entity.pdbx_description
1 polymer ?
#
loop_
_entity_poly.entity_id
_entity_poly.type
_entity_poly.pdbx_seq_one_letter_code
_entity_poly.pdbx_strand_id
1 'polypeptide(L)'
;MKVLLWHVHGSWTTSFVQGTHDYLLPVTPDRGPDGLGRARTWEWPASAREVTPEQLREDQPDVVVLQRTRDLELVREWLGREPGRDLPAVFLEHNAPDGAVPNTRHPLADQSAIPIAHVTFFNQLFYDNGSAPTTVIEHGIVDPGERYTGELARAGVVVNEPVRRGRYTGGDLLPLLSAAAPLDVFGMGLTGLYERYGLDPDRVGLHDDPPQAAMHDELARRRVYVHPVRWTSLGLSLLEAMHLGMPVVGLATTEAVEAVPAEAGVLSTRPERLAEAVRDFVHDPDAARLAGKAARAAALERYGLDRFLADWDALLTEVTR
;
A
#
# COMPACT_ATOMS: atom_id res chain seq x y z
N MET A 1 -6.01 -12.06 20.90
CA MET A 1 -4.66 -12.68 20.77
C MET A 1 -3.60 -11.61 20.83
N LYS A 2 -2.39 -11.94 21.25
CA LYS A 2 -1.18 -11.10 21.11
C LYS A 2 -0.53 -11.38 19.79
N VAL A 3 -0.52 -10.41 18.88
CA VAL A 3 0.02 -10.55 17.53
C VAL A 3 1.32 -9.76 17.44
N LEU A 4 2.43 -10.46 17.22
CA LEU A 4 3.72 -9.84 16.95
C LEU A 4 3.81 -9.47 15.46
N LEU A 5 4.18 -8.21 15.16
CA LEU A 5 4.46 -7.76 13.80
C LEU A 5 5.41 -6.58 13.80
N TRP A 6 6.14 -6.41 12.69
CA TRP A 6 7.01 -5.25 12.48
C TRP A 6 6.30 -4.15 11.69
N HIS A 7 6.65 -2.91 12.00
CA HIS A 7 6.20 -1.75 11.21
C HIS A 7 7.05 -1.65 9.94
N VAL A 8 6.64 -2.37 8.89
CA VAL A 8 7.34 -2.36 7.58
C VAL A 8 6.60 -1.47 6.58
N HIS A 9 5.27 -1.63 6.47
CA HIS A 9 4.41 -0.90 5.54
C HIS A 9 3.36 -0.10 6.31
N GLY A 10 3.56 1.21 6.43
CA GLY A 10 2.74 2.08 7.29
C GLY A 10 1.24 2.02 7.02
N SER A 11 0.80 2.23 5.77
CA SER A 11 -0.64 2.21 5.44
C SER A 11 -1.28 0.85 5.69
N TRP A 12 -0.61 -0.28 5.35
CA TRP A 12 -1.13 -1.61 5.65
C TRP A 12 -1.23 -1.85 7.16
N THR A 13 -0.16 -1.54 7.89
CA THR A 13 -0.14 -1.70 9.35
C THR A 13 -1.22 -0.86 10.01
N THR A 14 -1.47 0.35 9.50
CA THR A 14 -2.53 1.24 10.00
C THR A 14 -3.90 0.58 9.95
N SER A 15 -4.21 -0.12 8.86
CA SER A 15 -5.48 -0.87 8.74
C SER A 15 -5.49 -2.11 9.63
N PHE A 16 -4.39 -2.86 9.67
CA PHE A 16 -4.31 -4.11 10.40
C PHE A 16 -4.46 -3.94 11.92
N VAL A 17 -3.88 -2.89 12.48
CA VAL A 17 -3.95 -2.61 13.93
C VAL A 17 -5.30 -2.05 14.40
N GLN A 18 -6.26 -1.80 13.49
CA GLN A 18 -7.63 -1.44 13.85
C GLN A 18 -8.46 -2.63 14.36
N GLY A 19 -7.94 -3.86 14.24
CA GLY A 19 -8.60 -5.06 14.74
C GLY A 19 -8.65 -5.13 16.27
N THR A 20 -9.21 -6.24 16.77
CA THR A 20 -9.51 -6.42 18.21
C THR A 20 -8.37 -7.08 18.99
N HIS A 21 -7.20 -7.28 18.37
CA HIS A 21 -6.06 -7.94 19.00
C HIS A 21 -5.17 -6.98 19.79
N ASP A 22 -4.26 -7.54 20.59
CA ASP A 22 -3.15 -6.83 21.22
C ASP A 22 -1.92 -6.95 20.29
N TYR A 23 -1.56 -5.84 19.65
CA TYR A 23 -0.50 -5.81 18.63
C TYR A 23 0.82 -5.40 19.26
N LEU A 24 1.81 -6.28 19.17
CA LEU A 24 3.15 -6.09 19.70
C LEU A 24 4.07 -5.57 18.60
N LEU A 25 4.51 -4.32 18.71
CA LEU A 25 5.35 -3.65 17.72
C LEU A 25 6.77 -3.51 18.27
N PRO A 26 7.74 -4.27 17.77
CA PRO A 26 9.12 -4.17 18.24
C PRO A 26 9.68 -2.76 18.13
N VAL A 27 10.35 -2.33 19.20
CA VAL A 27 11.11 -1.08 19.24
C VAL A 27 12.51 -1.34 19.78
N THR A 28 13.51 -0.85 19.03
CA THR A 28 14.92 -0.87 19.44
C THR A 28 15.40 0.54 19.75
N PRO A 29 16.49 0.72 20.53
CA PRO A 29 16.98 2.06 20.89
C PRO A 29 17.32 2.94 19.69
N ASP A 30 17.82 2.34 18.61
CA ASP A 30 18.15 3.02 17.36
C ASP A 30 16.96 3.27 16.46
N ARG A 31 15.79 2.67 16.76
CA ARG A 31 14.59 2.68 15.90
C ARG A 31 14.90 2.37 14.43
N GLY A 32 15.82 1.43 14.25
CA GLY A 32 16.19 0.94 12.93
C GLY A 32 15.14 0.00 12.31
N PRO A 33 15.46 -0.59 11.13
CA PRO A 33 14.52 -1.46 10.40
C PRO A 33 14.01 -2.66 11.20
N ASP A 34 14.77 -3.13 12.18
CA ASP A 34 14.39 -4.27 13.03
C ASP A 34 13.52 -3.87 14.23
N GLY A 35 13.42 -2.57 14.54
CA GLY A 35 12.65 -2.09 15.70
C GLY A 35 12.20 -0.63 15.58
N LEU A 36 11.44 -0.31 14.54
CA LEU A 36 10.94 1.05 14.29
C LEU A 36 9.89 1.48 15.32
N GLY A 37 9.13 0.53 15.87
CA GLY A 37 8.02 0.82 16.78
C GLY A 37 6.78 1.36 16.08
N ARG A 38 5.97 2.15 16.81
CA ARG A 38 4.73 2.76 16.29
C ARG A 38 5.01 3.82 15.23
N ALA A 39 4.04 3.98 14.35
CA ALA A 39 4.05 5.10 13.42
C ALA A 39 3.94 6.44 14.15
N ARG A 40 4.58 7.48 13.58
CA ARG A 40 4.53 8.85 14.11
C ARG A 40 3.51 9.73 13.40
N THR A 41 3.13 9.34 12.17
CA THR A 41 2.28 10.13 11.27
C THR A 41 0.88 9.54 11.11
N TRP A 42 0.60 8.40 11.76
CA TRP A 42 -0.73 7.76 11.79
C TRP A 42 -1.21 7.60 13.23
N GLU A 43 -2.51 7.74 13.42
CA GLU A 43 -3.17 7.47 14.70
C GLU A 43 -3.48 5.98 14.81
N TRP A 44 -2.70 5.26 15.62
CA TRP A 44 -2.93 3.85 15.91
C TRP A 44 -3.59 3.68 17.29
N PRO A 45 -4.48 2.68 17.44
CA PRO A 45 -5.15 2.44 18.72
C PRO A 45 -4.15 2.05 19.82
N ALA A 46 -4.56 2.15 21.07
CA ALA A 46 -3.73 1.81 22.24
C ALA A 46 -3.36 0.31 22.30
N SER A 47 -4.16 -0.56 21.63
CA SER A 47 -3.86 -1.98 21.45
C SER A 47 -2.59 -2.24 20.62
N ALA A 48 -2.17 -1.29 19.80
CA ALA A 48 -0.91 -1.35 19.05
C ALA A 48 0.21 -0.74 19.91
N ARG A 49 0.91 -1.53 20.71
CA ARG A 49 1.90 -1.06 21.69
C ARG A 49 3.34 -1.39 21.31
N GLU A 50 4.25 -0.51 21.63
CA GLU A 50 5.69 -0.75 21.48
C GLU A 50 6.15 -1.75 22.56
N VAL A 51 7.03 -2.67 22.16
CA VAL A 51 7.65 -3.68 23.02
C VAL A 51 9.13 -3.82 22.67
N THR A 52 9.98 -3.90 23.71
CA THR A 52 11.41 -4.21 23.47
C THR A 52 11.60 -5.72 23.31
N PRO A 53 12.73 -6.18 22.74
CA PRO A 53 13.05 -7.61 22.67
C PRO A 53 13.04 -8.32 24.04
N GLU A 54 13.40 -7.61 25.12
CA GLU A 54 13.35 -8.13 26.48
C GLU A 54 11.91 -8.33 26.96
N GLN A 55 11.05 -7.34 26.72
CA GLN A 55 9.63 -7.41 27.06
C GLN A 55 8.92 -8.52 26.29
N LEU A 56 9.29 -8.78 25.03
CA LEU A 56 8.74 -9.89 24.23
C LEU A 56 9.05 -11.27 24.83
N ARG A 57 10.17 -11.44 25.58
CA ARG A 57 10.48 -12.70 26.25
C ARG A 57 9.56 -12.95 27.45
N GLU A 58 9.12 -11.89 28.11
CA GLU A 58 8.21 -11.95 29.27
C GLU A 58 6.75 -12.02 28.81
N ASP A 59 6.40 -11.24 27.80
CA ASP A 59 5.05 -11.11 27.25
C ASP A 59 4.96 -11.76 25.87
N GLN A 60 5.05 -13.08 25.85
CA GLN A 60 5.12 -13.91 24.65
C GLN A 60 3.92 -13.69 23.71
N PRO A 61 4.14 -13.55 22.39
CA PRO A 61 3.07 -13.50 21.40
C PRO A 61 2.40 -14.88 21.22
N ASP A 62 1.11 -14.84 20.86
CA ASP A 62 0.34 -16.02 20.45
C ASP A 62 0.63 -16.42 18.99
N VAL A 63 0.88 -15.41 18.14
CA VAL A 63 1.13 -15.56 16.71
C VAL A 63 2.04 -14.44 16.21
N VAL A 64 2.79 -14.70 15.13
CA VAL A 64 3.61 -13.69 14.46
C VAL A 64 3.19 -13.50 13.00
N VAL A 65 3.09 -12.24 12.57
CA VAL A 65 2.94 -11.85 11.16
C VAL A 65 4.29 -11.35 10.65
N LEU A 66 4.94 -12.22 9.88
CA LEU A 66 6.25 -11.96 9.26
C LEU A 66 6.05 -11.19 7.96
N GLN A 67 6.91 -10.24 7.65
CA GLN A 67 6.83 -9.43 6.42
C GLN A 67 8.17 -9.43 5.64
N ARG A 68 9.23 -9.92 6.26
CA ARG A 68 10.58 -10.04 5.69
C ARG A 68 11.20 -11.36 6.15
N THR A 69 12.09 -11.91 5.37
CA THR A 69 12.85 -13.11 5.80
C THR A 69 13.68 -12.83 7.07
N ARG A 70 14.14 -11.60 7.27
CA ARG A 70 14.82 -11.16 8.49
C ARG A 70 13.95 -11.34 9.75
N ASP A 71 12.63 -11.21 9.64
CA ASP A 71 11.72 -11.37 10.77
C ASP A 71 11.76 -12.81 11.36
N LEU A 72 12.00 -13.82 10.52
CA LEU A 72 12.23 -15.21 10.97
C LEU A 72 13.45 -15.31 11.91
N GLU A 73 14.53 -14.64 11.54
CA GLU A 73 15.76 -14.61 12.34
C GLU A 73 15.52 -13.86 13.66
N LEU A 74 14.85 -12.72 13.61
CA LEU A 74 14.55 -11.92 14.80
C LEU A 74 13.67 -12.67 15.80
N VAL A 75 12.69 -13.46 15.35
CA VAL A 75 11.91 -14.32 16.24
C VAL A 75 12.82 -15.33 16.95
N ARG A 76 13.73 -15.99 16.23
CA ARG A 76 14.68 -16.93 16.83
C ARG A 76 15.63 -16.24 17.82
N GLU A 77 16.17 -15.09 17.43
CA GLU A 77 17.12 -14.32 18.26
C GLU A 77 16.46 -13.79 19.54
N TRP A 78 15.26 -13.23 19.43
CA TRP A 78 14.62 -12.54 20.54
C TRP A 78 13.78 -13.45 21.44
N LEU A 79 13.07 -14.42 20.84
CA LEU A 79 12.14 -15.29 21.57
C LEU A 79 12.69 -16.71 21.82
N GLY A 80 13.73 -17.13 21.08
CA GLY A 80 14.23 -18.51 21.12
C GLY A 80 13.22 -19.53 20.59
N ARG A 81 12.26 -19.07 19.75
CA ARG A 81 11.18 -19.89 19.19
C ARG A 81 11.33 -20.02 17.68
N GLU A 82 10.81 -21.10 17.13
CA GLU A 82 10.81 -21.36 15.69
C GLU A 82 9.45 -21.04 15.07
N PRO A 83 9.32 -20.00 14.19
CA PRO A 83 8.08 -19.67 13.50
C PRO A 83 7.54 -20.85 12.68
N GLY A 84 6.24 -21.10 12.78
CA GLY A 84 5.57 -22.21 12.11
C GLY A 84 5.73 -23.57 12.80
N ARG A 85 6.52 -23.66 13.88
CA ARG A 85 6.73 -24.90 14.62
C ARG A 85 6.24 -24.82 16.07
N ASP A 86 6.78 -23.91 16.85
CA ASP A 86 6.42 -23.69 18.25
C ASP A 86 5.89 -22.27 18.52
N LEU A 87 5.88 -21.42 17.48
CA LEU A 87 5.16 -20.16 17.42
C LEU A 87 4.35 -20.13 16.13
N PRO A 88 3.01 -20.10 16.19
CA PRO A 88 2.16 -19.88 15.03
C PRO A 88 2.63 -18.67 14.21
N ALA A 89 2.66 -18.80 12.90
CA ALA A 89 3.20 -17.76 12.02
C ALA A 89 2.44 -17.67 10.70
N VAL A 90 2.33 -16.47 10.17
CA VAL A 90 1.89 -16.17 8.80
C VAL A 90 2.94 -15.28 8.15
N PHE A 91 3.27 -15.53 6.90
CA PHE A 91 4.11 -14.61 6.12
C PHE A 91 3.22 -13.75 5.23
N LEU A 92 3.29 -12.45 5.40
CA LEU A 92 2.58 -11.47 4.58
C LEU A 92 3.49 -11.00 3.44
N GLU A 93 3.11 -11.30 2.20
CA GLU A 93 3.85 -10.86 1.01
C GLU A 93 3.19 -9.61 0.40
N HIS A 94 3.83 -8.48 0.64
CA HIS A 94 3.39 -7.18 0.12
C HIS A 94 3.94 -6.88 -1.27
N ASN A 95 5.15 -7.38 -1.56
CA ASN A 95 5.88 -6.93 -2.72
C ASN A 95 5.44 -7.70 -3.95
N ALA A 96 5.33 -7.01 -5.08
CA ALA A 96 5.29 -7.69 -6.35
C ALA A 96 6.61 -8.47 -6.57
N PRO A 97 6.59 -9.63 -7.23
CA PRO A 97 7.80 -10.38 -7.51
C PRO A 97 8.81 -9.51 -8.27
N ASP A 98 10.08 -9.63 -7.93
CA ASP A 98 11.17 -8.86 -8.54
C ASP A 98 12.21 -9.80 -9.19
N GLY A 99 13.06 -9.25 -10.05
CA GLY A 99 14.10 -10.00 -10.74
C GLY A 99 13.59 -10.74 -11.98
N ALA A 100 13.56 -12.06 -11.94
CA ALA A 100 13.27 -12.90 -13.12
C ALA A 100 11.78 -13.24 -13.26
N VAL A 101 10.90 -12.27 -13.11
CA VAL A 101 9.44 -12.46 -13.31
C VAL A 101 9.17 -13.03 -14.72
N PRO A 102 8.35 -14.09 -14.86
CA PRO A 102 7.49 -14.77 -13.88
C PRO A 102 8.14 -15.96 -13.13
N ASN A 103 9.45 -16.09 -13.14
CA ASN A 103 10.18 -17.20 -12.53
C ASN A 103 10.69 -16.85 -11.12
N THR A 104 10.14 -15.82 -10.49
CA THR A 104 10.54 -15.43 -9.14
C THR A 104 9.99 -16.41 -8.13
N ARG A 105 10.91 -17.17 -7.50
CA ARG A 105 10.55 -18.10 -6.44
C ARG A 105 10.43 -17.38 -5.09
N HIS A 106 9.33 -17.66 -4.39
CA HIS A 106 9.12 -17.08 -3.06
C HIS A 106 10.16 -17.62 -2.06
N PRO A 107 10.72 -16.79 -1.16
CA PRO A 107 11.71 -17.24 -0.17
C PRO A 107 11.20 -18.37 0.74
N LEU A 108 9.90 -18.43 1.00
CA LEU A 108 9.24 -19.48 1.79
C LEU A 108 8.56 -20.55 0.93
N ALA A 109 8.93 -20.70 -0.33
CA ALA A 109 8.48 -21.85 -1.13
C ALA A 109 8.97 -23.17 -0.51
N ASP A 110 8.32 -24.27 -0.84
CA ASP A 110 8.71 -25.64 -0.42
C ASP A 110 8.72 -25.91 1.09
N GLN A 111 7.89 -25.19 1.85
CA GLN A 111 7.59 -25.51 3.24
C GLN A 111 6.05 -25.54 3.43
N SER A 112 5.57 -26.16 4.51
CA SER A 112 4.13 -26.31 4.79
C SER A 112 3.68 -25.72 6.13
N ALA A 113 4.63 -25.17 6.90
CA ALA A 113 4.38 -24.75 8.27
C ALA A 113 3.91 -23.29 8.40
N ILE A 114 4.26 -22.44 7.42
CA ILE A 114 3.97 -21.02 7.46
C ILE A 114 3.16 -20.68 6.19
N PRO A 115 1.86 -20.41 6.28
CA PRO A 115 1.10 -19.94 5.12
C PRO A 115 1.58 -18.57 4.67
N ILE A 116 1.57 -18.36 3.34
CA ILE A 116 1.87 -17.09 2.69
C ILE A 116 0.56 -16.37 2.38
N ALA A 117 0.32 -15.25 3.02
CA ALA A 117 -0.80 -14.36 2.72
C ALA A 117 -0.33 -13.31 1.70
N HIS A 118 -0.74 -13.46 0.45
CA HIS A 118 -0.51 -12.46 -0.59
C HIS A 118 -1.52 -11.33 -0.48
N VAL A 119 -1.10 -10.10 -0.73
CA VAL A 119 -2.01 -8.94 -0.70
C VAL A 119 -2.83 -8.77 -1.97
N THR A 120 -2.52 -9.54 -3.03
CA THR A 120 -3.23 -9.51 -4.32
C THR A 120 -3.20 -10.87 -5.00
N PHE A 121 -4.18 -11.12 -5.87
CA PHE A 121 -4.19 -12.30 -6.76
C PHE A 121 -3.03 -12.23 -7.76
N PHE A 122 -2.64 -11.03 -8.21
CA PHE A 122 -1.44 -10.84 -9.02
C PHE A 122 -0.19 -11.40 -8.33
N ASN A 123 0.06 -11.07 -7.07
CA ASN A 123 1.22 -11.61 -6.35
C ASN A 123 1.17 -13.13 -6.25
N GLN A 124 0.03 -13.69 -5.85
CA GLN A 124 -0.13 -15.14 -5.73
C GLN A 124 0.15 -15.87 -7.05
N LEU A 125 -0.32 -15.31 -8.18
CA LEU A 125 -0.13 -15.87 -9.51
C LEU A 125 1.32 -15.81 -9.99
N PHE A 126 2.01 -14.68 -9.70
CA PHE A 126 3.33 -14.42 -10.27
C PHE A 126 4.51 -14.88 -9.42
N TYR A 127 4.29 -15.25 -8.16
CA TYR A 127 5.29 -15.97 -7.38
C TYR A 127 5.22 -17.47 -7.62
N ASP A 128 6.38 -18.12 -7.84
CA ASP A 128 6.50 -19.57 -7.66
C ASP A 128 6.53 -19.88 -6.15
N ASN A 129 5.40 -20.24 -5.60
CA ASN A 129 5.23 -20.54 -4.18
C ASN A 129 5.60 -22.00 -3.84
N GLY A 130 5.97 -22.84 -4.82
CA GLY A 130 6.27 -24.23 -4.62
C GLY A 130 5.11 -24.99 -3.94
N SER A 131 5.40 -25.65 -2.82
CA SER A 131 4.40 -26.38 -2.02
C SER A 131 3.87 -25.59 -0.80
N ALA A 132 4.27 -24.33 -0.63
CA ALA A 132 3.82 -23.51 0.49
C ALA A 132 2.30 -23.27 0.44
N PRO A 133 1.58 -23.37 1.55
CA PRO A 133 0.17 -22.96 1.61
C PRO A 133 0.06 -21.47 1.30
N THR A 134 -0.87 -21.10 0.43
CA THR A 134 -1.08 -19.69 0.06
C THR A 134 -2.53 -19.29 0.23
N THR A 135 -2.74 -18.03 0.59
CA THR A 135 -4.05 -17.37 0.57
C THR A 135 -3.89 -15.96 0.03
N VAL A 136 -5.01 -15.33 -0.36
CA VAL A 136 -5.04 -13.91 -0.70
C VAL A 136 -5.92 -13.19 0.31
N ILE A 137 -5.35 -12.17 0.97
CA ILE A 137 -6.09 -11.22 1.79
C ILE A 137 -5.84 -9.84 1.19
N GLU A 138 -6.79 -9.39 0.40
CA GLU A 138 -6.71 -8.09 -0.25
C GLU A 138 -6.67 -6.96 0.79
N HIS A 139 -6.08 -5.84 0.41
CA HIS A 139 -5.97 -4.67 1.29
C HIS A 139 -7.33 -4.23 1.86
N GLY A 140 -7.29 -3.65 3.06
CA GLY A 140 -8.36 -2.87 3.63
C GLY A 140 -7.86 -1.45 3.90
N ILE A 141 -8.73 -0.47 3.73
CA ILE A 141 -8.42 0.94 3.98
C ILE A 141 -9.28 1.45 5.13
N VAL A 142 -8.66 2.16 6.06
CA VAL A 142 -9.40 3.00 7.02
C VAL A 142 -10.04 4.11 6.21
N ASP A 143 -11.37 4.06 6.03
CA ASP A 143 -12.08 4.98 5.14
C ASP A 143 -11.86 6.44 5.58
N PRO A 144 -11.19 7.28 4.76
CA PRO A 144 -11.02 8.69 5.07
C PRO A 144 -12.32 9.50 4.92
N GLY A 145 -13.38 8.89 4.39
CA GLY A 145 -14.64 9.53 4.02
C GLY A 145 -14.63 10.11 2.60
N GLU A 146 -15.81 10.41 2.08
CA GLU A 146 -15.95 11.08 0.79
C GLU A 146 -15.55 12.56 0.93
N ARG A 147 -14.34 12.90 0.49
CA ARG A 147 -13.78 14.26 0.59
C ARG A 147 -13.61 14.95 -0.77
N TYR A 148 -13.88 14.24 -1.86
CA TYR A 148 -13.65 14.77 -3.19
C TYR A 148 -14.46 16.02 -3.49
N THR A 149 -13.76 17.13 -3.78
CA THR A 149 -14.34 18.37 -4.26
C THR A 149 -14.04 18.63 -5.74
N GLY A 150 -12.84 18.22 -6.21
CA GLY A 150 -12.40 18.43 -7.59
C GLY A 150 -12.37 19.89 -8.02
N GLU A 151 -12.27 20.83 -7.08
CA GLU A 151 -12.35 22.27 -7.34
C GLU A 151 -11.15 22.81 -8.11
N LEU A 152 -9.98 22.18 -7.94
CA LEU A 152 -8.75 22.56 -8.64
C LEU A 152 -8.65 21.80 -9.96
N ALA A 153 -8.57 22.54 -11.07
CA ALA A 153 -8.36 21.98 -12.41
C ALA A 153 -6.92 21.46 -12.60
N ARG A 154 -6.52 20.52 -11.76
CA ARG A 154 -5.19 19.90 -11.66
C ARG A 154 -5.34 18.41 -11.46
N ALA A 155 -4.31 17.65 -11.83
CA ALA A 155 -4.20 16.24 -11.46
C ALA A 155 -3.35 16.07 -10.19
N GLY A 156 -3.62 15.03 -9.41
CA GLY A 156 -2.85 14.66 -8.23
C GLY A 156 -2.17 13.30 -8.42
N VAL A 157 -0.91 13.19 -8.01
CA VAL A 157 -0.12 11.94 -8.01
C VAL A 157 0.40 11.71 -6.60
N VAL A 158 0.34 10.48 -6.09
CA VAL A 158 0.99 10.11 -4.83
C VAL A 158 2.04 9.04 -5.12
N VAL A 159 3.31 9.40 -4.93
CA VAL A 159 4.46 8.50 -5.15
C VAL A 159 5.58 8.77 -4.16
N ASN A 160 6.15 7.71 -3.61
CA ASN A 160 7.27 7.80 -2.66
C ASN A 160 8.60 7.54 -3.37
N GLU A 161 9.58 8.41 -3.10
CA GLU A 161 10.96 8.32 -3.58
C GLU A 161 11.09 8.19 -5.12
N PRO A 162 10.38 9.00 -5.91
CA PRO A 162 10.36 8.84 -7.36
C PRO A 162 11.73 9.07 -8.02
N VAL A 163 12.61 9.85 -7.39
CA VAL A 163 13.98 10.05 -7.88
C VAL A 163 14.80 8.77 -7.72
N ARG A 164 14.75 8.13 -6.54
CA ARG A 164 15.49 6.89 -6.25
C ARG A 164 14.91 5.68 -6.98
N ARG A 165 13.59 5.53 -6.95
CA ARG A 165 12.89 4.37 -7.53
C ARG A 165 12.65 4.49 -9.03
N GLY A 166 12.80 5.68 -9.59
CA GLY A 166 12.79 5.93 -11.04
C GLY A 166 11.54 5.39 -11.73
N ARG A 167 11.77 4.50 -12.70
CA ARG A 167 10.70 3.95 -13.55
C ARG A 167 9.67 3.10 -12.80
N TYR A 168 10.01 2.52 -11.66
CA TYR A 168 9.04 1.77 -10.84
C TYR A 168 7.83 2.63 -10.48
N THR A 169 8.07 3.86 -10.05
CA THR A 169 7.03 4.82 -9.64
C THR A 169 6.41 5.60 -10.79
N GLY A 170 6.96 5.45 -12.00
CA GLY A 170 6.48 6.19 -13.16
C GLY A 170 6.90 7.67 -13.19
N GLY A 171 7.95 8.06 -12.47
CA GLY A 171 8.46 9.43 -12.45
C GLY A 171 8.79 9.98 -13.85
N ASP A 172 9.24 9.11 -14.76
CA ASP A 172 9.52 9.44 -16.16
C ASP A 172 8.27 9.74 -17.01
N LEU A 173 7.07 9.50 -16.49
CA LEU A 173 5.80 9.88 -17.13
C LEU A 173 5.31 11.27 -16.72
N LEU A 174 5.85 11.82 -15.63
CA LEU A 174 5.41 13.14 -15.12
C LEU A 174 5.53 14.27 -16.14
N PRO A 175 6.59 14.36 -16.98
CA PRO A 175 6.66 15.37 -18.04
C PRO A 175 5.49 15.32 -19.02
N LEU A 176 5.14 14.12 -19.50
CA LEU A 176 4.00 13.94 -20.40
C LEU A 176 2.67 14.31 -19.74
N LEU A 177 2.47 13.87 -18.50
CA LEU A 177 1.24 14.12 -17.74
C LEU A 177 1.09 15.61 -17.38
N SER A 178 2.18 16.28 -16.96
CA SER A 178 2.17 17.71 -16.66
C SER A 178 2.00 18.59 -17.90
N ALA A 179 2.41 18.11 -19.09
CA ALA A 179 2.10 18.78 -20.36
C ALA A 179 0.61 18.70 -20.71
N ALA A 180 -0.10 17.65 -20.25
CA ALA A 180 -1.54 17.51 -20.48
C ALA A 180 -2.36 18.41 -19.56
N ALA A 181 -2.03 18.50 -18.28
CA ALA A 181 -2.69 19.38 -17.28
C ALA A 181 -1.71 19.74 -16.16
N PRO A 182 -1.95 20.83 -15.40
CA PRO A 182 -1.18 21.10 -14.18
C PRO A 182 -1.27 19.91 -13.21
N LEU A 183 -0.15 19.60 -12.53
CA LEU A 183 0.03 18.39 -11.74
C LEU A 183 0.55 18.74 -10.34
N ASP A 184 0.05 18.05 -9.33
CA ASP A 184 0.60 18.10 -7.97
C ASP A 184 1.10 16.70 -7.58
N VAL A 185 2.34 16.62 -7.11
CA VAL A 185 2.99 15.38 -6.67
C VAL A 185 3.10 15.40 -5.15
N PHE A 186 2.54 14.41 -4.51
CA PHE A 186 2.57 14.17 -3.08
C PHE A 186 3.42 12.93 -2.78
N GLY A 187 4.08 12.91 -1.63
CA GLY A 187 4.81 11.74 -1.14
C GLY A 187 6.17 12.10 -0.56
N MET A 188 6.92 11.08 -0.15
CA MET A 188 8.23 11.24 0.46
C MET A 188 9.34 11.28 -0.59
N GLY A 189 10.41 12.07 -0.30
CA GLY A 189 11.65 12.07 -1.08
C GLY A 189 11.48 12.69 -2.46
N LEU A 190 10.76 13.79 -2.55
CA LEU A 190 10.55 14.54 -3.80
C LEU A 190 11.71 15.47 -4.17
N THR A 191 12.67 15.65 -3.28
CA THR A 191 13.86 16.49 -3.54
C THR A 191 14.57 16.07 -4.83
N GLY A 192 14.86 17.05 -5.71
CA GLY A 192 15.52 16.80 -7.00
C GLY A 192 14.60 16.30 -8.11
N LEU A 193 13.28 16.26 -7.90
CA LEU A 193 12.31 15.75 -8.89
C LEU A 193 12.25 16.65 -10.14
N TYR A 194 12.31 17.98 -9.97
CA TYR A 194 12.30 18.93 -11.09
C TYR A 194 13.49 18.70 -12.02
N GLU A 195 14.68 18.64 -11.46
CA GLU A 195 15.93 18.47 -12.19
C GLU A 195 16.01 17.09 -12.84
N ARG A 196 15.57 16.05 -12.10
CA ARG A 196 15.64 14.66 -12.56
C ARG A 196 14.82 14.40 -13.81
N TYR A 197 13.66 15.07 -13.93
CA TYR A 197 12.72 14.82 -15.02
C TYR A 197 12.44 16.05 -15.88
N GLY A 198 13.11 17.17 -15.66
CA GLY A 198 12.92 18.41 -16.44
C GLY A 198 11.49 18.96 -16.28
N LEU A 199 10.96 18.94 -15.06
CA LEU A 199 9.60 19.42 -14.79
C LEU A 199 9.59 20.95 -14.64
N ASP A 200 8.52 21.56 -15.15
CA ASP A 200 8.27 22.98 -15.03
C ASP A 200 7.61 23.31 -13.66
N PRO A 201 8.26 24.07 -12.76
CA PRO A 201 7.70 24.44 -11.47
C PRO A 201 6.39 25.24 -11.54
N ASP A 202 6.12 25.94 -12.64
CA ASP A 202 4.85 26.66 -12.83
C ASP A 202 3.68 25.71 -13.11
N ARG A 203 3.98 24.50 -13.56
CA ARG A 203 2.97 23.47 -13.86
C ARG A 203 2.90 22.36 -12.84
N VAL A 204 3.99 22.04 -12.15
CA VAL A 204 4.09 20.94 -11.19
C VAL A 204 4.31 21.48 -9.78
N GLY A 205 3.36 21.21 -8.86
CA GLY A 205 3.54 21.46 -7.43
C GLY A 205 4.11 20.21 -6.74
N LEU A 206 5.01 20.41 -5.76
CA LEU A 206 5.56 19.32 -4.94
C LEU A 206 5.10 19.49 -3.49
N HIS A 207 4.59 18.41 -2.91
CA HIS A 207 4.11 18.32 -1.53
C HIS A 207 4.86 17.18 -0.83
N ASP A 208 6.05 17.50 -0.28
CA ASP A 208 6.97 16.51 0.31
C ASP A 208 6.52 16.13 1.72
N ASP A 209 6.27 14.83 1.93
CA ASP A 209 5.94 14.17 3.19
C ASP A 209 4.85 14.86 4.05
N PRO A 210 3.70 15.26 3.49
CA PRO A 210 2.62 15.81 4.30
C PRO A 210 2.02 14.73 5.21
N PRO A 211 1.49 15.08 6.40
CA PRO A 211 0.69 14.17 7.20
C PRO A 211 -0.48 13.60 6.39
N GLN A 212 -0.80 12.30 6.56
CA GLN A 212 -1.78 11.60 5.72
C GLN A 212 -3.14 12.31 5.64
N ALA A 213 -3.68 12.78 6.78
CA ALA A 213 -4.96 13.49 6.78
C ALA A 213 -4.93 14.77 5.95
N ALA A 214 -3.86 15.56 6.05
CA ALA A 214 -3.65 16.77 5.26
C ALA A 214 -3.44 16.44 3.77
N MET A 215 -2.72 15.35 3.48
CA MET A 215 -2.56 14.86 2.11
C MET A 215 -3.92 14.50 1.50
N HIS A 216 -4.77 13.78 2.23
CA HIS A 216 -6.11 13.41 1.76
C HIS A 216 -6.96 14.66 1.46
N ASP A 217 -6.98 15.64 2.36
CA ASP A 217 -7.74 16.88 2.16
C ASP A 217 -7.25 17.64 0.92
N GLU A 218 -5.94 17.79 0.79
CA GLU A 218 -5.36 18.48 -0.37
C GLU A 218 -5.55 17.67 -1.66
N LEU A 219 -5.28 16.36 -1.65
CA LEU A 219 -5.43 15.50 -2.82
C LEU A 219 -6.86 15.52 -3.38
N ALA A 220 -7.87 15.45 -2.51
CA ALA A 220 -9.29 15.46 -2.85
C ALA A 220 -9.78 16.74 -3.55
N ARG A 221 -9.02 17.83 -3.46
CA ARG A 221 -9.29 19.08 -4.18
C ARG A 221 -8.91 18.99 -5.66
N ARG A 222 -7.98 18.06 -6.04
CA ARG A 222 -7.55 17.85 -7.42
C ARG A 222 -8.63 17.10 -8.19
N ARG A 223 -8.77 17.40 -9.45
CA ARG A 223 -9.87 16.91 -10.27
C ARG A 223 -9.76 15.44 -10.64
N VAL A 224 -8.54 14.90 -10.70
CA VAL A 224 -8.27 13.50 -11.03
C VAL A 224 -7.04 13.00 -10.28
N TYR A 225 -7.10 11.76 -9.81
CA TYR A 225 -5.95 11.03 -9.29
C TYR A 225 -5.25 10.26 -10.41
N VAL A 226 -3.92 10.38 -10.48
CA VAL A 226 -3.10 9.68 -11.45
C VAL A 226 -2.21 8.64 -10.76
N HIS A 227 -2.27 7.41 -11.24
CA HIS A 227 -1.47 6.28 -10.76
C HIS A 227 -0.46 5.83 -11.82
N PRO A 228 0.75 6.45 -11.88
CA PRO A 228 1.73 6.18 -12.92
C PRO A 228 2.64 4.98 -12.60
N VAL A 229 2.39 4.29 -11.49
CA VAL A 229 3.26 3.23 -10.95
C VAL A 229 3.28 2.03 -11.90
N ARG A 230 4.47 1.62 -12.34
CA ARG A 230 4.65 0.49 -13.25
C ARG A 230 4.68 -0.85 -12.55
N TRP A 231 5.29 -0.90 -11.38
CA TRP A 231 5.53 -2.16 -10.71
C TRP A 231 5.35 -2.03 -9.19
N THR A 232 4.25 -2.56 -8.73
CA THR A 232 3.89 -2.72 -7.32
C THR A 232 2.79 -3.78 -7.27
N SER A 233 2.54 -4.42 -6.14
CA SER A 233 1.39 -5.32 -6.00
C SER A 233 0.08 -4.57 -6.27
N LEU A 234 -0.25 -3.64 -5.39
CA LEU A 234 -1.34 -2.68 -5.54
C LEU A 234 -0.99 -1.45 -4.70
N GLY A 235 -1.07 -0.27 -5.30
CA GLY A 235 -0.77 0.99 -4.60
C GLY A 235 -1.84 1.33 -3.58
N LEU A 236 -1.48 1.42 -2.29
CA LEU A 236 -2.44 1.82 -1.24
C LEU A 236 -2.97 3.25 -1.47
N SER A 237 -2.14 4.15 -1.98
CA SER A 237 -2.57 5.50 -2.38
C SER A 237 -3.62 5.52 -3.49
N LEU A 238 -3.62 4.50 -4.38
CA LEU A 238 -4.70 4.31 -5.36
C LEU A 238 -6.02 4.00 -4.66
N LEU A 239 -5.99 3.07 -3.71
CA LEU A 239 -7.18 2.69 -2.94
C LEU A 239 -7.69 3.85 -2.07
N GLU A 240 -6.77 4.59 -1.43
CA GLU A 240 -7.10 5.79 -0.67
C GLU A 240 -7.77 6.86 -1.55
N ALA A 241 -7.24 7.12 -2.75
CA ALA A 241 -7.84 8.06 -3.70
C ALA A 241 -9.26 7.62 -4.15
N MET A 242 -9.46 6.33 -4.37
CA MET A 242 -10.78 5.77 -4.67
C MET A 242 -11.74 5.96 -3.48
N HIS A 243 -11.29 5.72 -2.23
CA HIS A 243 -12.08 5.97 -1.03
C HIS A 243 -12.44 7.44 -0.85
N LEU A 244 -11.57 8.37 -1.22
CA LEU A 244 -11.87 9.81 -1.24
C LEU A 244 -12.96 10.19 -2.25
N GLY A 245 -13.25 9.33 -3.23
CA GLY A 245 -14.20 9.58 -4.31
C GLY A 245 -13.57 10.25 -5.54
N MET A 246 -12.28 10.04 -5.78
CA MET A 246 -11.57 10.59 -6.93
C MET A 246 -11.66 9.67 -8.14
N PRO A 247 -11.84 10.22 -9.36
CA PRO A 247 -11.65 9.44 -10.58
C PRO A 247 -10.19 9.06 -10.76
N VAL A 248 -9.93 7.91 -11.40
CA VAL A 248 -8.60 7.33 -11.54
C VAL A 248 -8.13 7.37 -13.00
N VAL A 249 -6.90 7.81 -13.23
CA VAL A 249 -6.17 7.57 -14.47
C VAL A 249 -4.88 6.86 -14.13
N GLY A 250 -4.64 5.66 -14.67
CA GLY A 250 -3.48 4.89 -14.25
C GLY A 250 -2.93 3.94 -15.31
N LEU A 251 -1.72 3.45 -15.05
CA LEU A 251 -1.16 2.37 -15.85
C LEU A 251 -1.94 1.08 -15.62
N ALA A 252 -2.27 0.38 -16.72
CA ALA A 252 -2.89 -0.94 -16.70
C ALA A 252 -1.80 -1.98 -16.39
N THR A 253 -1.37 -2.05 -15.13
CA THR A 253 -0.30 -2.93 -14.66
C THR A 253 -0.69 -3.60 -13.34
N THR A 254 -0.15 -4.79 -13.11
CA THR A 254 -0.34 -5.56 -11.87
C THR A 254 -1.82 -5.68 -11.46
N GLU A 255 -2.15 -5.60 -10.18
CA GLU A 255 -3.53 -5.72 -9.69
C GLU A 255 -4.39 -4.46 -9.98
N ALA A 256 -3.82 -3.34 -10.44
CA ALA A 256 -4.60 -2.14 -10.73
C ALA A 256 -5.73 -2.39 -11.74
N VAL A 257 -5.54 -3.35 -12.67
CA VAL A 257 -6.54 -3.71 -13.69
C VAL A 257 -7.79 -4.38 -13.10
N GLU A 258 -7.65 -5.04 -11.96
CA GLU A 258 -8.74 -5.65 -11.22
C GLU A 258 -9.36 -4.70 -10.19
N ALA A 259 -8.55 -3.75 -9.70
CA ALA A 259 -8.96 -2.84 -8.64
C ALA A 259 -9.83 -1.68 -9.14
N VAL A 260 -9.62 -1.22 -10.37
CA VAL A 260 -10.27 -0.02 -10.92
C VAL A 260 -11.26 -0.43 -12.02
N PRO A 261 -12.56 -0.43 -11.76
CA PRO A 261 -13.56 -0.73 -12.79
C PRO A 261 -13.61 0.37 -13.86
N ALA A 262 -14.10 0.04 -15.04
CA ALA A 262 -14.11 0.94 -16.20
C ALA A 262 -14.86 2.25 -15.95
N GLU A 263 -15.88 2.22 -15.09
CA GLU A 263 -16.69 3.39 -14.70
C GLU A 263 -15.94 4.33 -13.76
N ALA A 264 -14.89 3.85 -13.07
CA ALA A 264 -14.12 4.61 -12.09
C ALA A 264 -13.00 5.44 -12.75
N GLY A 265 -12.69 5.19 -14.01
CA GLY A 265 -11.63 5.94 -14.68
C GLY A 265 -11.05 5.27 -15.91
N VAL A 266 -9.78 5.56 -16.18
CA VAL A 266 -9.09 5.07 -17.39
C VAL A 266 -7.77 4.40 -17.02
N LEU A 267 -7.66 3.12 -17.32
CA LEU A 267 -6.40 2.39 -17.26
C LEU A 267 -5.87 2.09 -18.66
N SER A 268 -4.57 2.29 -18.87
CA SER A 268 -3.95 2.00 -20.17
C SER A 268 -2.46 1.70 -20.03
N THR A 269 -1.92 0.89 -20.90
CA THR A 269 -0.46 0.74 -21.09
C THR A 269 0.11 1.78 -22.07
N ARG A 270 -0.72 2.64 -22.64
CA ARG A 270 -0.35 3.70 -23.58
C ARG A 270 -0.28 5.04 -22.87
N PRO A 271 0.92 5.64 -22.65
CA PRO A 271 1.07 6.89 -21.90
C PRO A 271 0.28 8.06 -22.49
N GLU A 272 0.17 8.11 -23.84
CA GLU A 272 -0.58 9.17 -24.55
C GLU A 272 -2.07 9.11 -24.18
N ARG A 273 -2.63 7.89 -24.04
CA ARG A 273 -4.02 7.70 -23.63
C ARG A 273 -4.26 8.17 -22.19
N LEU A 274 -3.25 7.99 -21.31
CA LEU A 274 -3.32 8.52 -19.95
C LEU A 274 -3.32 10.06 -19.96
N ALA A 275 -2.45 10.68 -20.77
CA ALA A 275 -2.40 12.14 -20.91
C ALA A 275 -3.71 12.71 -21.46
N GLU A 276 -4.34 12.04 -22.43
CA GLU A 276 -5.68 12.39 -22.94
C GLU A 276 -6.71 12.31 -21.82
N ALA A 277 -6.79 11.20 -21.09
CA ALA A 277 -7.76 11.00 -20.01
C ALA A 277 -7.57 12.00 -18.87
N VAL A 278 -6.35 12.34 -18.50
CA VAL A 278 -6.06 13.40 -17.53
C VAL A 278 -6.62 14.73 -18.00
N ARG A 279 -6.41 15.08 -19.27
CA ARG A 279 -6.94 16.32 -19.86
C ARG A 279 -8.46 16.33 -19.82
N ASP A 280 -9.09 15.22 -20.24
CA ASP A 280 -10.53 15.08 -20.30
C ASP A 280 -11.15 15.30 -18.90
N PHE A 281 -10.68 14.58 -17.87
CA PHE A 281 -11.19 14.75 -16.50
C PHE A 281 -10.88 16.14 -15.91
N VAL A 282 -9.74 16.74 -16.24
CA VAL A 282 -9.44 18.11 -15.77
C VAL A 282 -10.37 19.15 -16.42
N HIS A 283 -10.84 18.93 -17.64
CA HIS A 283 -11.76 19.86 -18.32
C HIS A 283 -13.24 19.58 -18.05
N ASP A 284 -13.61 18.34 -17.74
CA ASP A 284 -14.99 17.93 -17.45
C ASP A 284 -15.17 17.53 -15.98
N PRO A 285 -15.54 18.46 -15.09
CA PRO A 285 -15.74 18.18 -13.68
C PRO A 285 -16.94 17.27 -13.39
N ASP A 286 -17.93 17.20 -14.27
CA ASP A 286 -19.09 16.34 -14.06
C ASP A 286 -18.76 14.88 -14.39
N ALA A 287 -18.05 14.63 -15.48
CA ALA A 287 -17.49 13.32 -15.78
C ALA A 287 -16.54 12.85 -14.68
N ALA A 288 -15.66 13.73 -14.18
CA ALA A 288 -14.76 13.43 -13.08
C ALA A 288 -15.52 13.02 -11.80
N ARG A 289 -16.58 13.77 -11.44
CA ARG A 289 -17.39 13.45 -10.25
C ARG A 289 -18.15 12.14 -10.41
N LEU A 290 -18.66 11.85 -11.60
CA LEU A 290 -19.35 10.58 -11.87
C LEU A 290 -18.42 9.38 -11.72
N ALA A 291 -17.23 9.44 -12.33
CA ALA A 291 -16.22 8.40 -12.22
C ALA A 291 -15.70 8.26 -10.78
N GLY A 292 -15.53 9.37 -10.06
CA GLY A 292 -15.14 9.35 -8.66
C GLY A 292 -16.15 8.63 -7.75
N LYS A 293 -17.45 8.80 -7.98
CA LYS A 293 -18.50 8.06 -7.26
C LYS A 293 -18.41 6.55 -7.52
N ALA A 294 -18.16 6.15 -8.77
CA ALA A 294 -17.96 4.74 -9.12
C ALA A 294 -16.69 4.18 -8.46
N ALA A 295 -15.60 4.95 -8.44
CA ALA A 295 -14.37 4.59 -7.74
C ALA A 295 -14.60 4.33 -6.25
N ARG A 296 -15.32 5.24 -5.56
CA ARG A 296 -15.63 5.08 -4.14
C ARG A 296 -16.52 3.87 -3.88
N ALA A 297 -17.54 3.65 -4.68
CA ALA A 297 -18.43 2.50 -4.54
C ALA A 297 -17.63 1.17 -4.63
N ALA A 298 -16.78 1.03 -5.64
CA ALA A 298 -15.93 -0.14 -5.82
C ALA A 298 -14.92 -0.32 -4.67
N ALA A 299 -14.33 0.79 -4.18
CA ALA A 299 -13.38 0.75 -3.08
C ALA A 299 -14.05 0.30 -1.76
N LEU A 300 -15.23 0.82 -1.44
CA LEU A 300 -15.96 0.43 -0.22
C LEU A 300 -16.42 -1.04 -0.27
N GLU A 301 -16.83 -1.51 -1.44
CA GLU A 301 -17.27 -2.90 -1.62
C GLU A 301 -16.13 -3.90 -1.45
N ARG A 302 -14.97 -3.65 -2.11
CA ARG A 302 -13.88 -4.64 -2.19
C ARG A 302 -12.78 -4.41 -1.15
N TYR A 303 -12.48 -3.16 -0.80
CA TYR A 303 -11.35 -2.78 0.05
C TYR A 303 -11.77 -2.16 1.38
N GLY A 304 -12.99 -2.45 1.83
CA GLY A 304 -13.49 -2.03 3.13
C GLY A 304 -12.72 -2.65 4.30
N LEU A 305 -12.54 -1.88 5.37
CA LEU A 305 -11.75 -2.28 6.55
C LEU A 305 -12.33 -3.51 7.25
N ASP A 306 -13.65 -3.58 7.41
CA ASP A 306 -14.30 -4.68 8.17
C ASP A 306 -14.06 -6.04 7.52
N ARG A 307 -14.17 -6.14 6.18
CA ARG A 307 -13.84 -7.36 5.42
C ARG A 307 -12.38 -7.76 5.64
N PHE A 308 -11.45 -6.80 5.50
CA PHE A 308 -10.02 -7.04 5.68
C PHE A 308 -9.69 -7.57 7.06
N LEU A 309 -10.29 -6.99 8.11
CA LEU A 309 -10.07 -7.44 9.48
C LEU A 309 -10.67 -8.82 9.72
N ALA A 310 -11.85 -9.11 9.16
CA ALA A 310 -12.49 -10.43 9.28
C ALA A 310 -11.67 -11.52 8.59
N ASP A 311 -11.11 -11.25 7.40
CA ASP A 311 -10.25 -12.21 6.69
C ASP A 311 -8.97 -12.51 7.48
N TRP A 312 -8.35 -11.47 8.06
CA TRP A 312 -7.19 -11.65 8.93
C TRP A 312 -7.51 -12.40 10.21
N ASP A 313 -8.62 -12.10 10.88
CA ASP A 313 -9.07 -12.80 12.08
C ASP A 313 -9.29 -14.30 11.80
N ALA A 314 -9.86 -14.62 10.65
CA ALA A 314 -10.07 -16.00 10.22
C ALA A 314 -8.73 -16.73 10.04
N LEU A 315 -7.77 -16.14 9.30
CA LEU A 315 -6.46 -16.74 9.08
C LEU A 315 -5.65 -16.89 10.38
N LEU A 316 -5.62 -15.85 11.23
CA LEU A 316 -4.92 -15.89 12.52
C LEU A 316 -5.53 -16.96 13.45
N THR A 317 -6.85 -17.11 13.45
CA THR A 317 -7.54 -18.16 14.20
C THR A 317 -7.20 -19.57 13.66
N GLU A 318 -7.09 -19.72 12.35
CA GLU A 318 -6.74 -20.99 11.71
C GLU A 318 -5.33 -21.44 12.11
N VAL A 319 -4.33 -20.56 12.02
CA VAL A 319 -2.94 -20.92 12.30
C VAL A 319 -2.62 -21.10 13.79
N THR A 320 -3.50 -20.64 14.68
CA THR A 320 -3.34 -20.79 16.15
C THR A 320 -4.06 -21.99 16.75
N ARG A 321 -4.79 -22.77 15.94
CA ARG A 321 -5.45 -24.03 16.35
C ARG A 321 -4.46 -25.18 16.42
#